data_ce4e33e35f412cc7b0976a63b27c9da2
#
_entry.id   ce4e33e35f412cc7b0976a63b27c9da2
#
_cell.length_a   1.000
_cell.length_b   1.000
_cell.length_c   1.000
_cell.angle_alpha   90.00
_cell.angle_beta   90.00
_cell.angle_gamma   90.00
#
_symmetry.space_group_name_H-M   'P 1'
#
loop_
_entity.id
_entity.type
_entity.pdbx_description
1 polymer ?
#
loop_
_entity_poly.entity_id
_entity_poly.type
_entity_poly.pdbx_seq_one_letter_code
_entity_poly.pdbx_strand_id
1 'polypeptide(L)'
;MTYRTEAGAAVDLVVERARDVVAIEIKAARQVTPADTKGLLSLAGLVGRRRPIALWLAFRGERAQRFDSGVEALPVLEALRRLAAG
;
A
#
# COMPACT_ATOMS: atom_id res chain seq x y z
N MET A 1 -5.17 4.74 -11.04
CA MET A 1 -6.50 4.22 -10.66
C MET A 1 -6.67 4.31 -9.16
N THR A 2 -7.79 4.81 -8.70
CA THR A 2 -8.11 4.86 -7.27
C THR A 2 -9.16 3.81 -6.94
N TYR A 3 -9.09 3.31 -5.71
CA TYR A 3 -10.03 2.31 -5.23
C TYR A 3 -10.57 2.72 -3.86
N ARG A 4 -11.89 2.63 -3.69
CA ARG A 4 -12.53 2.92 -2.40
C ARG A 4 -13.34 1.72 -1.97
N THR A 5 -13.24 1.38 -0.69
CA THR A 5 -14.12 0.39 -0.09
C THR A 5 -15.35 1.06 0.48
N GLU A 6 -16.42 0.29 0.66
CA GLU A 6 -17.66 0.81 1.25
C GLU A 6 -17.47 1.26 2.70
N ALA A 7 -16.45 0.75 3.37
CA ALA A 7 -16.16 1.14 4.73
C ALA A 7 -15.50 2.53 4.85
N GLY A 8 -15.37 3.24 3.74
CA GLY A 8 -14.77 4.56 3.73
C GLY A 8 -13.26 4.56 3.64
N ALA A 9 -12.65 3.39 3.66
CA ALA A 9 -11.22 3.28 3.47
C ALA A 9 -10.88 3.56 2.00
N ALA A 10 -9.86 4.37 1.75
CA ALA A 10 -9.44 4.71 0.40
C ALA A 10 -8.00 4.26 0.19
N VAL A 11 -7.76 3.61 -0.94
CA VAL A 11 -6.43 3.28 -1.41
C VAL A 11 -6.22 4.10 -2.68
N ASP A 12 -5.14 4.85 -2.72
CA ASP A 12 -4.94 5.82 -3.79
C ASP A 12 -4.63 5.18 -5.13
N LEU A 13 -3.98 4.02 -5.12
CA LEU A 13 -3.56 3.39 -6.35
C LEU A 13 -3.55 1.88 -6.20
N VAL A 14 -4.10 1.19 -7.19
CA VAL A 14 -4.00 -0.27 -7.28
C VAL A 14 -3.38 -0.59 -8.63
N VAL A 15 -2.26 -1.32 -8.60
CA VAL A 15 -1.53 -1.68 -9.81
C VAL A 15 -1.56 -3.20 -9.97
N GLU A 16 -2.08 -3.67 -11.08
CA GLU A 16 -2.02 -5.08 -11.42
C GLU A 16 -0.70 -5.36 -12.12
N ARG A 17 0.02 -6.36 -11.60
CA ARG A 17 1.24 -6.84 -12.21
C ARG A 17 1.02 -8.29 -12.67
N ALA A 18 2.01 -8.83 -13.42
CA ALA A 18 1.88 -10.17 -13.97
C ALA A 18 1.61 -11.24 -12.91
N ARG A 19 2.21 -11.11 -11.73
CA ARG A 19 2.15 -12.14 -10.68
C ARG A 19 1.36 -11.73 -9.45
N ASP A 20 1.11 -10.43 -9.26
CA ASP A 20 0.46 -9.94 -8.05
C ASP A 20 -0.26 -8.64 -8.31
N VAL A 21 -0.84 -8.12 -7.24
CA VAL A 21 -1.45 -6.79 -7.22
C VAL A 21 -0.71 -5.98 -6.16
N VAL A 22 -0.44 -4.72 -6.46
CA VAL A 22 0.13 -3.79 -5.48
C VAL A 22 -0.90 -2.73 -5.16
N ALA A 23 -1.23 -2.58 -3.89
CA ALA A 23 -2.09 -1.51 -3.41
C ALA A 23 -1.22 -0.48 -2.70
N ILE A 24 -1.39 0.78 -3.05
CA ILE A 24 -0.57 1.87 -2.54
C ILE A 24 -1.47 2.95 -1.97
N GLU A 25 -1.25 3.29 -0.72
CA GLU A 25 -1.84 4.47 -0.10
C GLU A 25 -0.75 5.51 0.09
N ILE A 26 -1.04 6.74 -0.29
CA ILE A 26 -0.07 7.83 -0.20
C ILE A 26 -0.43 8.70 0.99
N LYS A 27 0.54 8.96 1.85
CA LYS A 27 0.33 9.78 3.04
C LYS A 27 1.36 10.89 3.12
N ALA A 28 0.88 12.13 3.21
CA ALA A 28 1.74 13.30 3.31
C ALA A 28 2.22 13.52 4.75
N ALA A 29 2.88 12.54 5.31
CA ALA A 29 3.42 12.60 6.67
C ALA A 29 4.81 12.00 6.67
N ARG A 30 5.63 12.44 7.61
CA ARG A 30 7.00 11.92 7.77
C ARG A 30 7.05 10.66 8.62
N GLN A 31 6.00 10.42 9.39
CA GLN A 31 5.90 9.25 10.24
C GLN A 31 4.55 8.60 10.02
N VAL A 32 4.52 7.29 10.11
CA VAL A 32 3.30 6.51 9.94
C VAL A 32 3.19 5.51 11.09
N THR A 33 1.96 5.13 11.40
CA THR A 33 1.65 4.19 12.47
C THR A 33 0.81 3.05 11.92
N PRO A 34 0.64 1.95 12.68
CA PRO A 34 -0.25 0.87 12.24
C PRO A 34 -1.67 1.34 11.91
N ALA A 35 -2.16 2.39 12.56
CA ALA A 35 -3.48 2.93 12.27
C ALA A 35 -3.60 3.43 10.82
N ASP A 36 -2.50 3.87 10.23
CA ASP A 36 -2.48 4.37 8.85
C ASP A 36 -2.62 3.25 7.82
N THR A 37 -2.55 2.00 8.24
CA THR A 37 -2.60 0.85 7.32
C THR A 37 -4.00 0.25 7.17
N LYS A 38 -5.00 0.78 7.84
CA LYS A 38 -6.35 0.20 7.86
C LYS A 38 -6.96 0.07 6.47
N GLY A 39 -6.83 1.09 5.65
CA GLY A 39 -7.38 1.05 4.30
C GLY A 39 -6.76 -0.04 3.44
N LEU A 40 -5.45 -0.20 3.53
CA LEU A 40 -4.73 -1.24 2.80
C LEU A 40 -5.15 -2.63 3.27
N LEU A 41 -5.28 -2.82 4.58
CA LEU A 41 -5.69 -4.11 5.13
C LEU A 41 -7.12 -4.46 4.76
N SER A 42 -8.02 -3.47 4.71
CA SER A 42 -9.38 -3.70 4.24
C SER A 42 -9.40 -4.19 2.79
N LEU A 43 -8.63 -3.56 1.93
CA LEU A 43 -8.55 -3.97 0.54
C LEU A 43 -7.95 -5.37 0.41
N ALA A 44 -6.94 -5.69 1.19
CA ALA A 44 -6.32 -7.01 1.16
C ALA A 44 -7.33 -8.11 1.53
N GLY A 45 -8.22 -7.83 2.46
CA GLY A 45 -9.27 -8.76 2.83
C GLY A 45 -10.25 -9.03 1.70
N LEU A 46 -10.45 -8.06 0.80
CA LEU A 46 -11.35 -8.22 -0.34
C LEU A 46 -10.69 -8.90 -1.54
N VAL A 47 -9.41 -8.65 -1.77
CA VAL A 47 -8.72 -9.04 -3.01
C VAL A 47 -7.78 -10.22 -2.78
N GLY A 48 -7.17 -10.31 -1.62
CA GLY A 48 -6.06 -11.21 -1.34
C GLY A 48 -6.34 -12.70 -1.46
N ARG A 49 -7.62 -13.08 -1.53
CA ARG A 49 -8.00 -14.50 -1.70
C ARG A 49 -7.79 -15.00 -3.12
N ARG A 50 -7.76 -14.11 -4.09
CA ARG A 50 -7.65 -14.48 -5.50
C ARG A 50 -6.25 -14.35 -6.05
N ARG A 51 -5.50 -13.36 -5.56
CA ARG A 51 -4.16 -13.07 -6.04
C ARG A 51 -3.30 -12.57 -4.88
N PRO A 52 -1.99 -12.85 -4.91
CA PRO A 52 -1.09 -12.22 -3.96
C PRO A 52 -1.19 -10.70 -4.06
N ILE A 53 -1.20 -10.03 -2.92
CA ILE A 53 -1.29 -8.59 -2.88
C ILE A 53 -0.16 -8.03 -2.02
N ALA A 54 0.55 -7.05 -2.56
CA ALA A 54 1.53 -6.29 -1.81
C ALA A 54 0.89 -5.00 -1.34
N LEU A 55 1.12 -4.63 -0.11
CA LEU A 55 0.52 -3.45 0.52
C LEU A 55 1.62 -2.46 0.85
N TRP A 56 1.61 -1.33 0.17
CA TRP A 56 2.61 -0.29 0.36
C TRP A 56 1.94 0.99 0.86
N LEU A 57 2.52 1.57 1.90
CA LEU A 57 2.13 2.89 2.40
C LEU A 57 3.26 3.84 2.03
N ALA A 58 3.06 4.63 0.98
CA ALA A 58 4.06 5.60 0.54
C ALA A 58 3.95 6.86 1.39
N PHE A 59 5.05 7.28 1.99
CA PHE A 59 5.04 8.43 2.90
C PHE A 59 6.29 9.28 2.69
N ARG A 60 6.40 10.38 3.43
CA ARG A 60 7.48 11.33 3.28
C ARG A 60 8.66 11.07 4.21
N GLY A 61 8.76 9.88 4.75
CA GLY A 61 9.88 9.48 5.58
C GLY A 61 11.11 9.14 4.76
N GLU A 62 12.23 8.93 5.45
CA GLU A 62 13.51 8.63 4.82
C GLU A 62 13.82 7.14 4.78
N ARG A 63 13.19 6.35 5.66
CA ARG A 63 13.49 4.94 5.80
C ARG A 63 12.24 4.09 5.61
N ALA A 64 12.41 3.00 4.90
CA ALA A 64 11.38 1.98 4.80
C ALA A 64 11.21 1.27 6.15
N GLN A 65 9.98 0.92 6.47
CA GLN A 65 9.70 0.09 7.64
C GLN A 65 8.57 -0.89 7.31
N ARG A 66 8.52 -1.97 8.05
CA ARG A 66 7.52 -3.01 7.83
C ARG A 66 6.71 -3.21 9.10
N PHE A 67 5.40 -3.22 8.96
CA PHE A 67 4.50 -3.49 10.05
C PHE A 67 4.24 -5.00 10.19
N ASP A 68 3.87 -5.43 11.39
CA ASP A 68 3.56 -6.84 11.65
C ASP A 68 2.44 -7.37 10.75
N SER A 69 1.56 -6.50 10.31
CA SER A 69 0.48 -6.86 9.39
C SER A 69 0.96 -7.21 7.98
N GLY A 70 2.22 -6.95 7.67
CA GLY A 70 2.76 -7.18 6.34
C GLY A 70 2.77 -5.94 5.45
N VAL A 71 2.17 -4.85 5.89
CA VAL A 71 2.24 -3.58 5.15
C VAL A 71 3.65 -3.02 5.23
N GLU A 72 4.19 -2.61 4.08
CA GLU A 72 5.47 -1.94 4.02
C GLU A 72 5.26 -0.43 3.87
N ALA A 73 5.82 0.34 4.77
CA ALA A 73 5.86 1.79 4.64
C ALA A 73 7.14 2.16 3.90
N LEU A 74 6.99 2.83 2.76
CA LEU A 74 8.10 3.14 1.88
C LEU A 74 8.17 4.64 1.63
N PRO A 75 9.38 5.22 1.62
CA PRO A 75 9.52 6.56 1.05
C PRO A 75 8.95 6.59 -0.36
N VAL A 76 8.33 7.69 -0.75
CA VAL A 76 7.65 7.79 -2.04
C VAL A 76 8.57 7.40 -3.21
N LEU A 77 9.82 7.86 -3.19
CA LEU A 77 10.77 7.53 -4.26
C LEU A 77 11.06 6.03 -4.32
N GLU A 78 11.14 5.37 -3.17
CA GLU A 78 11.36 3.93 -3.13
C GLU A 78 10.17 3.17 -3.70
N ALA A 79 8.96 3.61 -3.37
CA ALA A 79 7.75 3.01 -3.95
C ALA A 79 7.75 3.13 -5.47
N LEU A 80 8.11 4.32 -5.99
CA LEU A 80 8.19 4.54 -7.43
C LEU A 80 9.26 3.66 -8.10
N ARG A 81 10.41 3.50 -7.45
CA ARG A 81 11.46 2.64 -7.98
C ARG A 81 11.00 1.19 -8.07
N ARG A 82 10.31 0.70 -7.06
CA ARG A 82 9.80 -0.67 -7.07
C ARG A 82 8.77 -0.89 -8.16
N LEU A 83 7.89 0.08 -8.39
CA LEU A 83 6.93 0.00 -9.48
C LEU A 83 7.64 -0.02 -10.84
N ALA A 84 8.65 0.81 -11.01
CA ALA A 84 9.39 0.87 -12.27
C ALA A 84 10.19 -0.41 -12.54
N ALA A 85 10.66 -1.06 -11.49
CA ALA A 85 11.45 -2.29 -11.61
C ALA A 85 10.58 -3.51 -11.93
N GLY A 86 9.32 -3.42 -11.64
CA GLY A 86 8.56 -4.58 -11.79
C GLY A 86 7.37 -4.96 -11.99
#